data_14ba27e0e790a229a750c96740cd1938
#
_entry.id   14ba27e0e790a229a750c96740cd1938
#
_cell.length_a   1.000
_cell.length_b   1.000
_cell.length_c   1.000
_cell.angle_alpha   90.00
_cell.angle_beta   90.00
_cell.angle_gamma   90.00
#
_symmetry.space_group_name_H-M   'P 1'
#
loop_
_entity.id
_entity.type
_entity.pdbx_description
1 polymer ?
#
loop_
_entity_poly.entity_id
_entity_poly.type
_entity_poly.pdbx_seq_one_letter_code
_entity_poly.pdbx_strand_id
1 'polypeptide(L)'
;MIQKNFAAPNLPLFKNAYNRMDQDQFSNVLRLYFNLMDRYFVDTILDAFNGGLGGNTITLPHIAASDSTDQVAGGNNTATLVKWNTLNSGFGWTLNSPGSATCAVAGVYRITFRLQFINTANAIHYATIWLKINTNDVADSATIFTVPSRKGAGAGNEGFLSAYSEATFTVQVGDEIELYWATDQAYVASPSTDGVYLLHDAAQASPFARPAIPSASGSITWVSALP
;
A
#
# COMPACT_ATOMS: atom_id res chain seq x y z
N MET A 1 17.06 -9.93 -14.85
CA MET A 1 16.04 -10.38 -15.82
C MET A 1 16.75 -10.89 -17.05
N ILE A 2 16.73 -12.18 -17.35
CA ILE A 2 17.37 -12.74 -18.57
C ILE A 2 16.41 -12.47 -19.72
N GLN A 3 16.73 -11.47 -20.53
CA GLN A 3 15.98 -11.21 -21.76
C GLN A 3 16.28 -12.34 -22.75
N LYS A 4 15.40 -13.32 -22.87
CA LYS A 4 15.47 -14.32 -23.94
C LYS A 4 14.98 -13.65 -25.23
N ASN A 5 15.91 -13.28 -26.09
CA ASN A 5 15.58 -12.80 -27.42
C ASN A 5 14.98 -13.94 -28.26
N PHE A 6 13.72 -13.79 -28.62
CA PHE A 6 13.08 -14.63 -29.62
C PHE A 6 13.55 -14.19 -31.01
N ALA A 7 14.45 -14.94 -31.59
CA ALA A 7 14.83 -14.74 -33.00
C ALA A 7 13.90 -15.54 -33.92
N ALA A 8 13.45 -14.91 -35.01
CA ALA A 8 12.70 -15.64 -36.03
C ALA A 8 13.53 -16.80 -36.58
N PRO A 9 12.91 -17.98 -36.86
CA PRO A 9 13.63 -19.11 -37.40
C PRO A 9 14.17 -18.79 -38.78
N ASN A 10 15.38 -19.30 -39.08
CA ASN A 10 15.93 -19.21 -40.41
C ASN A 10 15.25 -20.26 -41.28
N LEU A 11 14.26 -19.84 -42.06
CA LEU A 11 13.47 -20.76 -42.89
C LEU A 11 14.23 -21.08 -44.17
N PRO A 12 14.23 -22.37 -44.63
CA PRO A 12 14.82 -22.76 -45.89
C PRO A 12 14.16 -22.00 -47.06
N LEU A 13 14.95 -21.49 -47.99
CA LEU A 13 14.46 -20.90 -49.22
C LEU A 13 14.06 -21.99 -50.20
N PHE A 14 12.82 -21.88 -50.71
CA PHE A 14 12.33 -22.83 -51.73
C PHE A 14 13.08 -22.63 -53.04
N LYS A 15 13.53 -23.72 -53.65
CA LYS A 15 14.04 -23.76 -55.01
C LYS A 15 12.86 -23.79 -55.99
N ASN A 16 13.10 -23.32 -57.23
CA ASN A 16 12.06 -23.20 -58.27
C ASN A 16 11.38 -24.53 -58.67
N ALA A 17 11.84 -25.68 -58.16
CA ALA A 17 11.22 -26.99 -58.37
C ALA A 17 10.76 -27.54 -57.01
N TYR A 18 9.54 -28.11 -56.99
CA TYR A 18 9.00 -28.79 -55.81
C TYR A 18 9.91 -29.93 -55.36
N ASN A 19 10.39 -29.86 -54.15
CA ASN A 19 11.15 -30.92 -53.52
C ASN A 19 10.52 -31.28 -52.16
N ARG A 20 10.10 -32.51 -52.03
CA ARG A 20 9.45 -33.02 -50.80
C ARG A 20 10.35 -32.86 -49.56
N MET A 21 11.65 -33.10 -49.71
CA MET A 21 12.59 -32.94 -48.61
C MET A 21 12.68 -31.51 -48.09
N ASP A 22 12.67 -30.48 -48.98
CA ASP A 22 12.71 -29.07 -48.60
C ASP A 22 11.42 -28.68 -47.84
N GLN A 23 10.28 -29.25 -48.24
CA GLN A 23 8.97 -29.00 -47.61
C GLN A 23 8.87 -29.66 -46.23
N ASP A 24 9.37 -30.90 -46.11
CA ASP A 24 9.44 -31.59 -44.82
C ASP A 24 10.37 -30.87 -43.84
N GLN A 25 11.50 -30.34 -44.32
CA GLN A 25 12.42 -29.57 -43.53
C GLN A 25 11.80 -28.22 -43.08
N PHE A 26 11.11 -27.50 -43.95
CA PHE A 26 10.37 -26.28 -43.64
C PHE A 26 9.32 -26.53 -42.57
N SER A 27 8.50 -27.57 -42.73
CA SER A 27 7.46 -27.95 -41.78
C SER A 27 8.03 -28.34 -40.42
N ASN A 28 9.17 -29.03 -40.38
CA ASN A 28 9.87 -29.38 -39.16
C ASN A 28 10.42 -28.14 -38.41
N VAL A 29 11.02 -27.17 -39.12
CA VAL A 29 11.52 -25.92 -38.53
C VAL A 29 10.37 -25.10 -37.94
N LEU A 30 9.24 -24.97 -38.66
CA LEU A 30 8.06 -24.29 -38.15
C LEU A 30 7.49 -24.99 -36.92
N ARG A 31 7.35 -26.33 -36.97
CA ARG A 31 6.84 -27.08 -35.81
C ARG A 31 7.72 -26.89 -34.56
N LEU A 32 9.04 -26.95 -34.73
CA LEU A 32 9.98 -26.71 -33.62
C LEU A 32 9.88 -25.31 -33.08
N TYR A 33 9.71 -24.31 -33.96
CA TYR A 33 9.54 -22.92 -33.56
C TYR A 33 8.25 -22.69 -32.75
N PHE A 34 7.10 -23.24 -33.22
CA PHE A 34 5.85 -23.14 -32.52
C PHE A 34 5.86 -23.89 -31.19
N ASN A 35 6.46 -25.09 -31.14
CA ASN A 35 6.65 -25.79 -29.85
C ASN A 35 7.53 -25.02 -28.89
N LEU A 36 8.56 -24.32 -29.37
CA LEU A 36 9.40 -23.45 -28.53
C LEU A 36 8.63 -22.23 -28.03
N MET A 37 7.81 -21.63 -28.89
CA MET A 37 6.91 -20.51 -28.50
C MET A 37 5.88 -20.95 -27.45
N ASP A 38 5.22 -22.11 -27.69
CA ASP A 38 4.21 -22.66 -26.78
C ASP A 38 4.83 -22.91 -25.39
N ARG A 39 6.00 -23.53 -25.36
CA ARG A 39 6.77 -23.76 -24.14
C ARG A 39 7.18 -22.45 -23.45
N TYR A 40 7.58 -21.42 -24.21
CA TYR A 40 7.88 -20.10 -23.66
C TYR A 40 6.64 -19.44 -23.06
N PHE A 41 5.48 -19.56 -23.73
CA PHE A 41 4.22 -19.04 -23.22
C PHE A 41 3.81 -19.77 -21.93
N VAL A 42 3.85 -21.09 -21.91
CA VAL A 42 3.49 -21.88 -20.73
C VAL A 42 4.47 -21.62 -19.58
N ASP A 43 5.78 -21.72 -19.83
CA ASP A 43 6.79 -21.65 -18.78
C ASP A 43 7.03 -20.21 -18.24
N THR A 44 6.73 -19.17 -19.04
CA THR A 44 7.08 -17.79 -18.65
C THR A 44 5.85 -16.94 -18.33
N ILE A 45 4.78 -17.09 -19.07
CA ILE A 45 3.57 -16.26 -18.91
C ILE A 45 2.58 -16.94 -17.97
N LEU A 46 2.32 -18.24 -18.16
CA LEU A 46 1.40 -18.97 -17.30
C LEU A 46 1.95 -19.10 -15.86
N ASP A 47 3.25 -19.36 -15.72
CA ASP A 47 3.92 -19.37 -14.40
C ASP A 47 3.88 -17.99 -13.72
N ALA A 48 3.99 -16.92 -14.51
CA ALA A 48 3.85 -15.56 -13.98
C ALA A 48 2.41 -15.27 -13.50
N PHE A 49 1.39 -15.81 -14.16
CA PHE A 49 -0.03 -15.63 -13.79
C PHE A 49 -0.52 -16.60 -12.72
N ASN A 50 -0.03 -17.82 -12.70
CA ASN A 50 -0.54 -18.87 -11.79
C ASN A 50 0.25 -19.00 -10.49
N GLY A 51 1.23 -18.14 -10.24
CA GLY A 51 2.06 -18.23 -9.03
C GLY A 51 2.78 -19.56 -8.94
N GLY A 52 3.27 -20.06 -10.09
CA GLY A 52 3.86 -21.38 -10.20
C GLY A 52 4.83 -21.73 -9.10
N LEU A 53 4.90 -22.99 -8.71
CA LEU A 53 5.78 -23.55 -7.67
C LEU A 53 7.29 -23.26 -7.89
N GLY A 54 7.64 -22.58 -8.98
CA GLY A 54 8.98 -22.11 -9.34
C GLY A 54 9.32 -20.67 -8.96
N GLY A 55 8.43 -19.91 -8.37
CA GLY A 55 8.79 -18.70 -7.63
C GLY A 55 8.89 -17.38 -8.39
N ASN A 56 8.35 -17.24 -9.60
CA ASN A 56 8.20 -15.93 -10.25
C ASN A 56 6.73 -15.49 -10.29
N THR A 57 6.13 -15.32 -9.12
CA THR A 57 4.89 -14.55 -8.99
C THR A 57 5.17 -13.12 -9.39
N ILE A 58 4.33 -12.55 -10.27
CA ILE A 58 4.33 -11.10 -10.47
C ILE A 58 3.77 -10.50 -9.17
N THR A 59 4.66 -10.14 -8.27
CA THR A 59 4.28 -9.41 -7.07
C THR A 59 4.21 -7.93 -7.44
N LEU A 60 3.02 -7.36 -7.42
CA LEU A 60 2.85 -5.93 -7.61
C LEU A 60 3.39 -5.16 -6.41
N PRO A 61 4.03 -4.01 -6.62
CA PRO A 61 4.53 -3.18 -5.54
C PRO A 61 3.41 -2.81 -4.57
N HIS A 62 3.64 -3.06 -3.29
CA HIS A 62 2.70 -2.73 -2.22
C HIS A 62 3.42 -2.59 -0.89
N ILE A 63 2.78 -1.90 0.04
CA ILE A 63 3.16 -1.91 1.46
C ILE A 63 1.90 -1.85 2.31
N ALA A 64 1.88 -2.59 3.40
CA ALA A 64 0.87 -2.50 4.44
C ALA A 64 1.56 -2.37 5.80
N ALA A 65 1.12 -1.40 6.59
CA ALA A 65 1.71 -1.12 7.90
C ALA A 65 0.62 -0.79 8.93
N SER A 66 1.00 -0.92 10.20
CA SER A 66 0.14 -0.55 11.32
C SER A 66 0.96 0.04 12.46
N ASP A 67 0.28 0.69 13.42
CA ASP A 67 0.88 1.14 14.67
C ASP A 67 0.08 0.63 15.86
N SER A 68 0.82 0.05 16.83
CA SER A 68 0.26 -0.53 18.05
C SER A 68 0.55 0.31 19.30
N THR A 69 0.68 1.63 19.12
CA THR A 69 0.87 2.59 20.21
C THR A 69 -0.10 3.76 20.10
N ASP A 70 -0.39 4.41 21.22
CA ASP A 70 -1.11 5.67 21.19
C ASP A 70 -0.27 6.77 20.54
N GLN A 71 -0.93 7.65 19.76
CA GLN A 71 -0.25 8.76 19.10
C GLN A 71 -0.94 10.07 19.46
N VAL A 72 -0.21 10.96 20.12
CA VAL A 72 -0.69 12.27 20.53
C VAL A 72 -0.24 13.33 19.52
N ALA A 73 -1.11 14.26 19.17
CA ALA A 73 -0.74 15.41 18.33
C ALA A 73 0.29 16.29 19.02
N GLY A 74 1.15 16.93 18.24
CA GLY A 74 2.19 17.84 18.75
C GLY A 74 1.65 19.11 19.42
N GLY A 75 0.34 19.37 19.29
CA GLY A 75 -0.38 20.52 19.85
C GLY A 75 -1.65 20.79 19.04
N ASN A 76 -2.45 21.76 19.51
CA ASN A 76 -3.64 22.20 18.78
C ASN A 76 -3.26 22.75 17.41
N ASN A 77 -3.97 22.33 16.37
CA ASN A 77 -3.75 22.72 14.98
C ASN A 77 -2.29 22.50 14.48
N THR A 78 -1.59 21.53 15.08
CA THR A 78 -0.20 21.23 14.75
C THR A 78 -0.14 19.97 13.88
N ALA A 79 0.45 20.10 12.68
CA ALA A 79 0.69 18.98 11.79
C ALA A 79 1.56 17.93 12.48
N THR A 80 1.06 16.72 12.60
CA THR A 80 1.72 15.61 13.29
C THR A 80 1.81 14.41 12.35
N LEU A 81 2.99 13.83 12.23
CA LEU A 81 3.21 12.62 11.43
C LEU A 81 2.50 11.43 12.07
N VAL A 82 1.74 10.67 11.28
CA VAL A 82 1.23 9.36 11.69
C VAL A 82 2.39 8.36 11.70
N LYS A 83 2.62 7.73 12.84
CA LYS A 83 3.69 6.75 13.00
C LYS A 83 3.23 5.36 12.58
N TRP A 84 4.19 4.57 12.10
CA TRP A 84 4.01 3.18 11.72
C TRP A 84 5.14 2.36 12.36
N ASN A 85 4.81 1.45 13.27
CA ASN A 85 5.81 0.65 13.99
C ASN A 85 5.88 -0.81 13.50
N THR A 86 4.94 -1.25 12.69
CA THR A 86 4.85 -2.64 12.23
C THR A 86 4.65 -2.70 10.72
N LEU A 87 5.59 -3.33 10.02
CA LEU A 87 5.44 -3.71 8.63
C LEU A 87 4.69 -5.04 8.55
N ASN A 88 3.48 -5.02 8.03
CA ASN A 88 2.64 -6.21 7.89
C ASN A 88 2.95 -6.98 6.60
N SER A 89 3.21 -6.27 5.50
CA SER A 89 3.59 -6.81 4.19
C SER A 89 4.22 -5.72 3.36
N GLY A 90 5.18 -6.06 2.48
CA GLY A 90 5.77 -5.07 1.58
C GLY A 90 6.61 -5.69 0.47
N PHE A 91 6.51 -5.10 -0.73
CA PHE A 91 7.34 -5.36 -1.88
C PHE A 91 7.48 -4.07 -2.70
N GLY A 92 8.69 -3.71 -3.09
CA GLY A 92 8.94 -2.46 -3.84
C GLY A 92 8.77 -1.18 -3.01
N TRP A 93 8.71 -1.31 -1.68
CA TRP A 93 8.62 -0.21 -0.72
C TRP A 93 9.48 -0.51 0.51
N THR A 94 9.99 0.53 1.14
CA THR A 94 10.70 0.45 2.41
C THR A 94 9.94 1.30 3.44
N LEU A 95 9.57 0.70 4.58
CA LEU A 95 9.02 1.43 5.71
C LEU A 95 10.17 2.03 6.52
N ASN A 96 10.16 3.35 6.71
CA ASN A 96 11.15 4.08 7.48
C ASN A 96 10.54 4.49 8.85
N SER A 97 11.36 4.46 9.90
CA SER A 97 10.98 5.02 11.19
C SER A 97 11.14 6.55 11.15
N PRO A 98 10.18 7.33 11.69
CA PRO A 98 9.05 6.90 12.50
C PRO A 98 7.75 6.66 11.74
N GLY A 99 7.63 6.91 10.43
CA GLY A 99 6.31 6.81 9.81
C GLY A 99 6.24 7.16 8.33
N SER A 100 7.37 7.14 7.59
CA SER A 100 7.35 7.31 6.13
C SER A 100 7.57 6.00 5.39
N ALA A 101 7.20 5.98 4.10
CA ALA A 101 7.45 4.86 3.20
C ALA A 101 8.14 5.35 1.92
N THR A 102 9.29 4.76 1.57
CA THR A 102 10.04 5.10 0.36
C THR A 102 9.71 4.13 -0.76
N CYS A 103 9.42 4.68 -1.94
CA CYS A 103 9.08 3.95 -3.15
C CYS A 103 10.32 3.47 -3.91
N ALA A 104 10.36 2.19 -4.28
CA ALA A 104 11.41 1.64 -5.13
C ALA A 104 10.96 1.40 -6.60
N VAL A 105 9.68 1.53 -6.91
CA VAL A 105 9.12 1.28 -8.24
C VAL A 105 8.14 2.40 -8.60
N ALA A 106 8.45 3.21 -9.60
CA ALA A 106 7.58 4.30 -10.04
C ALA A 106 6.24 3.77 -10.60
N GLY A 107 5.15 4.50 -10.34
CA GLY A 107 3.82 4.10 -10.79
C GLY A 107 2.70 4.98 -10.24
N VAL A 108 1.48 4.58 -10.57
CA VAL A 108 0.27 5.11 -9.95
C VAL A 108 -0.12 4.18 -8.81
N TYR A 109 -0.33 4.76 -7.63
CA TYR A 109 -0.62 4.01 -6.41
C TYR A 109 -1.91 4.49 -5.77
N ARG A 110 -2.62 3.57 -5.14
CA ARG A 110 -3.73 3.86 -4.24
C ARG A 110 -3.27 3.65 -2.82
N ILE A 111 -3.42 4.68 -1.99
CA ILE A 111 -3.28 4.59 -0.53
C ILE A 111 -4.67 4.44 0.08
N THR A 112 -4.77 3.55 1.06
CA THR A 112 -5.91 3.46 1.96
C THR A 112 -5.41 3.50 3.38
N PHE A 113 -6.11 4.21 4.25
CA PHE A 113 -5.75 4.24 5.66
C PHE A 113 -6.99 4.28 6.56
N ARG A 114 -6.81 3.78 7.77
CA ARG A 114 -7.76 3.85 8.86
C ARG A 114 -7.04 4.32 10.12
N LEU A 115 -7.55 5.40 10.73
CA LEU A 115 -7.06 5.96 11.98
C LEU A 115 -8.15 5.85 13.04
N GLN A 116 -7.77 5.38 14.24
CA GLN A 116 -8.67 5.19 15.36
C GLN A 116 -8.58 6.40 16.29
N PHE A 117 -9.46 7.39 16.09
CA PHE A 117 -9.55 8.56 16.96
C PHE A 117 -10.36 8.29 18.22
N ILE A 118 -9.89 8.86 19.32
CA ILE A 118 -10.62 8.98 20.57
C ILE A 118 -10.64 10.45 21.01
N ASN A 119 -11.76 10.89 21.56
CA ASN A 119 -11.95 12.21 22.12
C ASN A 119 -12.37 12.09 23.60
N THR A 120 -11.52 12.61 24.51
CA THR A 120 -11.78 12.63 25.94
C THR A 120 -12.48 13.89 26.43
N ALA A 121 -12.67 14.89 25.54
CA ALA A 121 -13.32 16.15 25.87
C ALA A 121 -14.84 16.07 25.82
N ASN A 122 -15.50 17.00 26.54
CA ASN A 122 -16.96 17.15 26.55
C ASN A 122 -17.53 17.83 25.29
N ALA A 123 -16.67 18.33 24.41
CA ALA A 123 -17.03 18.99 23.16
C ALA A 123 -16.70 18.10 21.95
N ILE A 124 -17.40 18.33 20.85
CA ILE A 124 -17.04 17.78 19.53
C ILE A 124 -15.79 18.48 19.06
N HIS A 125 -14.85 17.72 18.53
CA HIS A 125 -13.61 18.21 17.95
C HIS A 125 -13.42 17.71 16.52
N TYR A 126 -12.47 18.30 15.79
CA TYR A 126 -12.19 17.97 14.40
C TYR A 126 -10.79 17.42 14.27
N ALA A 127 -10.65 16.41 13.41
CA ALA A 127 -9.37 15.89 12.98
C ALA A 127 -9.25 16.03 11.45
N THR A 128 -8.15 16.58 10.98
CA THR A 128 -7.83 16.67 9.56
C THR A 128 -6.69 15.72 9.25
N ILE A 129 -6.78 14.99 8.15
CA ILE A 129 -5.78 14.02 7.68
C ILE A 129 -5.41 14.39 6.26
N TRP A 130 -4.11 14.34 5.91
CA TRP A 130 -3.63 14.58 4.55
C TRP A 130 -2.32 13.86 4.27
N LEU A 131 -1.94 13.81 3.00
CA LEU A 131 -0.70 13.18 2.54
C LEU A 131 0.38 14.22 2.27
N LYS A 132 1.63 13.81 2.48
CA LYS A 132 2.82 14.48 1.97
C LYS A 132 3.63 13.54 1.10
N ILE A 133 4.24 14.12 0.08
CA ILE A 133 5.25 13.47 -0.76
C ILE A 133 6.51 14.33 -0.71
N ASN A 134 7.63 13.76 -0.27
CA ASN A 134 8.90 14.48 -0.12
C ASN A 134 8.74 15.77 0.69
N THR A 135 8.06 15.70 1.84
CA THR A 135 7.73 16.81 2.75
C THR A 135 6.72 17.85 2.22
N ASN A 136 6.31 17.78 0.95
CA ASN A 136 5.34 18.69 0.36
C ASN A 136 3.92 18.16 0.53
N ASP A 137 2.97 19.03 0.89
CA ASP A 137 1.57 18.67 0.98
C ASP A 137 1.01 18.30 -0.41
N VAL A 138 0.32 17.18 -0.50
CA VAL A 138 -0.37 16.76 -1.73
C VAL A 138 -1.68 17.53 -1.83
N ALA A 139 -1.85 18.28 -2.91
CA ALA A 139 -3.09 19.04 -3.16
C ALA A 139 -4.31 18.10 -3.14
N ASP A 140 -5.42 18.58 -2.57
CA ASP A 140 -6.72 17.88 -2.50
C ASP A 140 -6.70 16.52 -1.78
N SER A 141 -5.63 16.22 -1.01
CA SER A 141 -5.54 14.99 -0.20
C SER A 141 -6.13 15.14 1.20
N ALA A 142 -6.48 16.37 1.63
CA ALA A 142 -6.95 16.62 2.98
C ALA A 142 -8.42 16.23 3.16
N THR A 143 -8.72 15.55 4.28
CA THR A 143 -10.10 15.20 4.68
C THR A 143 -10.30 15.58 6.14
N ILE A 144 -11.44 16.22 6.46
CA ILE A 144 -11.83 16.61 7.82
C ILE A 144 -12.84 15.59 8.35
N PHE A 145 -12.60 15.15 9.58
CA PHE A 145 -13.48 14.24 10.31
C PHE A 145 -13.97 14.91 11.60
N THR A 146 -15.24 14.71 11.92
CA THR A 146 -15.83 15.14 13.17
C THR A 146 -15.69 14.02 14.21
N VAL A 147 -14.92 14.26 15.27
CA VAL A 147 -14.72 13.31 16.37
C VAL A 147 -15.74 13.63 17.47
N PRO A 148 -16.69 12.72 17.78
CA PRO A 148 -17.77 12.99 18.73
C PRO A 148 -17.19 13.27 20.14
N SER A 149 -17.92 14.07 20.93
CA SER A 149 -17.61 14.29 22.34
C SER A 149 -17.78 13.01 23.17
N ARG A 150 -17.14 12.96 24.33
CA ARG A 150 -17.46 11.93 25.33
C ARG A 150 -18.91 12.05 25.80
N LYS A 151 -19.53 10.92 26.18
CA LYS A 151 -20.94 10.85 26.64
C LYS A 151 -21.12 11.17 28.12
N GLY A 152 -20.03 11.21 28.90
CA GLY A 152 -20.06 11.44 30.34
C GLY A 152 -18.66 11.39 30.96
N ALA A 153 -18.52 11.66 32.24
CA ALA A 153 -17.27 11.53 32.95
C ALA A 153 -16.91 10.06 33.22
N GLY A 154 -15.64 9.76 33.19
CA GLY A 154 -15.08 8.43 33.46
C GLY A 154 -14.68 7.64 32.21
N ALA A 155 -13.82 6.66 32.41
CA ALA A 155 -13.34 5.79 31.34
C ALA A 155 -14.47 4.98 30.70
N GLY A 156 -14.39 4.80 29.39
CA GLY A 156 -15.38 4.08 28.58
C GLY A 156 -16.53 4.96 28.06
N ASN A 157 -16.51 6.26 28.38
CA ASN A 157 -17.49 7.23 27.88
C ASN A 157 -16.96 8.15 26.78
N GLU A 158 -15.72 7.93 26.35
CA GLU A 158 -15.04 8.74 25.33
C GLU A 158 -15.77 8.65 23.99
N GLY A 159 -15.57 9.68 23.18
CA GLY A 159 -16.02 9.67 21.79
C GLY A 159 -15.05 8.89 20.90
N PHE A 160 -15.54 7.96 20.11
CA PHE A 160 -14.73 7.15 19.20
C PHE A 160 -15.11 7.41 17.75
N LEU A 161 -14.08 7.48 16.89
CA LEU A 161 -14.23 7.56 15.45
C LEU A 161 -13.16 6.74 14.76
N SER A 162 -13.57 5.81 13.90
CA SER A 162 -12.66 5.18 12.95
C SER A 162 -12.73 5.95 11.63
N ALA A 163 -11.75 6.80 11.39
CA ALA A 163 -11.62 7.55 10.15
C ALA A 163 -11.01 6.66 9.06
N TYR A 164 -11.66 6.59 7.91
CA TYR A 164 -11.18 5.90 6.72
C TYR A 164 -11.11 6.88 5.56
N SER A 165 -10.05 6.82 4.79
CA SER A 165 -9.95 7.56 3.54
C SER A 165 -9.05 6.81 2.55
N GLU A 166 -9.18 7.17 1.28
CA GLU A 166 -8.34 6.70 0.21
C GLU A 166 -7.99 7.84 -0.77
N ALA A 167 -6.85 7.71 -1.41
CA ALA A 167 -6.41 8.62 -2.46
C ALA A 167 -5.60 7.84 -3.51
N THR A 168 -5.59 8.33 -4.75
CA THR A 168 -4.75 7.80 -5.82
C THR A 168 -3.80 8.90 -6.29
N PHE A 169 -2.52 8.58 -6.42
CA PHE A 169 -1.48 9.54 -6.76
C PHE A 169 -0.33 8.87 -7.51
N THR A 170 0.44 9.69 -8.21
CA THR A 170 1.64 9.28 -8.95
C THR A 170 2.86 9.36 -8.05
N VAL A 171 3.72 8.34 -8.09
CA VAL A 171 4.94 8.24 -7.29
C VAL A 171 6.12 7.90 -8.17
N GLN A 172 7.26 8.55 -7.94
CA GLN A 172 8.53 8.27 -8.58
C GLN A 172 9.41 7.37 -7.69
N VAL A 173 10.44 6.77 -8.28
CA VAL A 173 11.44 6.04 -7.49
C VAL A 173 12.16 7.00 -6.54
N GLY A 174 12.23 6.62 -5.27
CA GLY A 174 12.85 7.41 -4.21
C GLY A 174 11.90 8.40 -3.53
N ASP A 175 10.66 8.57 -4.02
CA ASP A 175 9.68 9.39 -3.32
C ASP A 175 9.35 8.80 -1.96
N GLU A 176 9.23 9.68 -0.98
CA GLU A 176 8.88 9.39 0.40
C GLU A 176 7.44 9.84 0.68
N ILE A 177 6.60 8.90 1.08
CA ILE A 177 5.18 9.13 1.37
C ILE A 177 4.98 9.16 2.88
N GLU A 178 4.28 10.17 3.35
CA GLU A 178 3.96 10.40 4.75
C GLU A 178 2.47 10.72 4.91
N LEU A 179 1.86 10.23 6.00
CA LEU A 179 0.50 10.59 6.38
C LEU A 179 0.58 11.54 7.58
N TYR A 180 -0.06 12.69 7.46
CA TYR A 180 -0.14 13.69 8.53
C TYR A 180 -1.56 13.84 9.04
N TRP A 181 -1.67 14.27 10.29
CA TRP A 181 -2.92 14.64 10.90
C TRP A 181 -2.77 15.84 11.82
N ALA A 182 -3.86 16.54 12.08
CA ALA A 182 -3.97 17.61 13.06
C ALA A 182 -5.37 17.60 13.68
N THR A 183 -5.47 18.17 14.87
CA THR A 183 -6.76 18.38 15.56
C THR A 183 -6.82 19.79 16.14
N ASP A 184 -8.03 20.33 16.24
CA ASP A 184 -8.30 21.62 16.90
C ASP A 184 -8.04 21.57 18.41
N GLN A 185 -8.15 20.37 19.03
CA GLN A 185 -7.88 20.16 20.45
C GLN A 185 -7.09 18.88 20.67
N ALA A 186 -5.79 19.01 20.91
CA ALA A 186 -4.89 17.90 21.19
C ALA A 186 -5.03 17.42 22.64
N TYR A 187 -5.03 16.11 22.84
CA TYR A 187 -4.90 15.51 24.15
C TYR A 187 -3.49 15.76 24.73
N VAL A 188 -3.38 16.09 26.01
CA VAL A 188 -2.12 16.23 26.73
C VAL A 188 -2.18 15.36 27.99
N ALA A 189 -1.19 14.47 28.16
CA ALA A 189 -1.15 13.56 29.31
C ALA A 189 -0.74 14.26 30.61
N SER A 190 0.16 15.28 30.54
CA SER A 190 0.67 15.99 31.74
C SER A 190 1.12 17.42 31.40
N PRO A 191 0.54 18.50 32.00
CA PRO A 191 -0.70 18.44 32.77
C PRO A 191 -1.87 17.98 31.91
N SER A 192 -2.76 17.16 32.47
CA SER A 192 -3.84 16.54 31.72
C SER A 192 -4.77 17.57 31.10
N THR A 193 -4.90 17.52 29.78
CA THR A 193 -5.89 18.30 29.01
C THR A 193 -6.65 17.34 28.11
N ASP A 194 -7.98 17.33 28.27
CA ASP A 194 -8.86 16.52 27.43
C ASP A 194 -8.80 16.97 25.96
N GLY A 195 -8.81 16.03 25.05
CA GLY A 195 -8.71 16.28 23.62
C GLY A 195 -8.71 15.01 22.78
N VAL A 196 -8.26 15.15 21.54
CA VAL A 196 -8.23 14.08 20.54
C VAL A 196 -6.82 13.49 20.41
N TYR A 197 -6.74 12.17 20.33
CA TYR A 197 -5.52 11.42 19.98
C TYR A 197 -5.86 10.15 19.20
N LEU A 198 -4.85 9.47 18.65
CA LEU A 198 -5.02 8.17 18.02
C LEU A 198 -4.83 7.07 19.07
N LEU A 199 -5.85 6.25 19.26
CA LEU A 199 -5.89 5.20 20.29
C LEU A 199 -5.45 3.86 19.73
N HIS A 200 -4.48 3.23 20.37
CA HIS A 200 -4.25 1.80 20.35
C HIS A 200 -5.01 1.14 21.50
N ASP A 201 -5.81 0.14 21.20
CA ASP A 201 -6.52 -0.59 22.24
C ASP A 201 -6.03 -2.05 22.29
N ALA A 202 -5.53 -2.46 23.43
CA ALA A 202 -4.95 -3.79 23.63
C ALA A 202 -5.97 -4.92 23.41
N ALA A 203 -5.49 -6.11 23.11
CA ALA A 203 -6.33 -7.29 23.05
C ALA A 203 -7.03 -7.51 24.40
N GLN A 204 -8.31 -7.86 24.37
CA GLN A 204 -9.09 -8.11 25.57
C GLN A 204 -9.75 -9.49 25.56
N ALA A 205 -9.98 -10.04 26.75
CA ALA A 205 -10.65 -11.32 26.93
C ALA A 205 -12.13 -11.14 27.36
N SER A 206 -12.48 -10.05 28.03
CA SER A 206 -13.81 -9.77 28.59
C SER A 206 -14.22 -8.33 28.28
N PRO A 207 -15.50 -8.00 28.03
CA PRO A 207 -16.68 -8.89 28.06
C PRO A 207 -16.76 -9.88 26.90
N PHE A 208 -15.97 -9.71 25.84
CA PHE A 208 -15.81 -10.66 24.73
C PHE A 208 -14.34 -10.63 24.27
N ALA A 209 -13.83 -11.78 23.85
CA ALA A 209 -12.47 -11.87 23.33
C ALA A 209 -12.35 -11.15 22.00
N ARG A 210 -11.35 -10.27 21.89
CA ARG A 210 -10.99 -9.58 20.62
C ARG A 210 -9.48 -9.34 20.54
N PRO A 211 -8.92 -9.27 19.32
CA PRO A 211 -7.54 -8.84 19.11
C PRO A 211 -7.36 -7.36 19.48
N ALA A 212 -6.10 -6.93 19.55
CA ALA A 212 -5.75 -5.52 19.68
C ALA A 212 -6.24 -4.71 18.46
N ILE A 213 -6.58 -3.46 18.71
CA ILE A 213 -6.97 -2.49 17.68
C ILE A 213 -5.80 -1.53 17.49
N PRO A 214 -5.18 -1.45 16.30
CA PRO A 214 -4.11 -0.50 16.04
C PRO A 214 -4.64 0.93 16.02
N SER A 215 -3.82 1.90 16.46
CA SER A 215 -4.12 3.33 16.35
C SER A 215 -4.19 3.80 14.90
N ALA A 216 -3.34 3.22 14.06
CA ALA A 216 -3.27 3.45 12.64
C ALA A 216 -3.08 2.14 11.87
N SER A 217 -3.72 1.99 10.72
CA SER A 217 -3.46 0.94 9.76
C SER A 217 -3.60 1.50 8.35
N GLY A 218 -2.73 1.10 7.44
CA GLY A 218 -2.76 1.58 6.07
C GLY A 218 -2.09 0.64 5.08
N SER A 219 -2.40 0.85 3.82
CA SER A 219 -1.72 0.17 2.72
C SER A 219 -1.56 1.10 1.52
N ILE A 220 -0.47 0.93 0.80
CA ILE A 220 -0.22 1.52 -0.51
C ILE A 220 -0.16 0.37 -1.50
N THR A 221 -0.96 0.42 -2.54
CA THR A 221 -1.05 -0.65 -3.55
C THR A 221 -0.88 -0.08 -4.94
N TRP A 222 -0.09 -0.76 -5.77
CA TRP A 222 0.15 -0.39 -7.16
C TRP A 222 -1.11 -0.54 -8.00
N VAL A 223 -1.42 0.46 -8.83
CA VAL A 223 -2.57 0.49 -9.72
C VAL A 223 -2.13 0.30 -11.18
N SER A 224 -1.13 1.08 -11.61
CA SER A 224 -0.62 1.01 -12.98
C SER A 224 0.81 1.54 -13.08
N ALA A 225 1.50 1.23 -14.17
CA ALA A 225 2.71 1.94 -14.54
C ALA A 225 2.41 3.43 -14.79
N LEU A 226 3.47 4.26 -14.81
CA LEU A 226 3.34 5.64 -15.26
C LEU A 226 2.91 5.65 -16.74
N PRO A 227 2.07 6.61 -17.16
CA PRO A 227 1.67 6.76 -18.56
C PRO A 227 2.84 7.14 -19.47
#